data_e323845d3b5e5751273625151cc1efcb
#
_entry.id   e323845d3b5e5751273625151cc1efcb
#
_cell.length_a   1.000
_cell.length_b   1.000
_cell.length_c   1.000
_cell.angle_alpha   90.00
_cell.angle_beta   90.00
_cell.angle_gamma   90.00
#
_symmetry.space_group_name_H-M   'P 1'
#
loop_
_entity.id
_entity.type
_entity.pdbx_description
1 polymer ?
#
loop_
_entity_poly.entity_id
_entity_poly.type
_entity_poly.pdbx_seq_one_letter_code
_entity_poly.pdbx_strand_id
1 'polypeptide(L)'
;MKRAAFLFIIITGIVCFAIACARSDEVRKTEATLYFVDAEINRLLPYTCELIDADPQHMAEAAVEMLIEGRDDNDKIRRLIPKDKSCISTRVDGGTAYVDLSSDITETLPYSRDIEKLFIYQIVDTLTGIKGIRFVKFTVDGVVKKDFMGYYDMRETYKFVYPE
;
A
#
# COMPACT_ATOMS: atom_id res chain seq x y z
N MET A 1 -55.17 -33.62 -4.46
CA MET A 1 -54.93 -32.24 -4.01
C MET A 1 -53.74 -32.09 -3.05
N LYS A 2 -53.51 -33.02 -2.07
CA LYS A 2 -52.39 -32.88 -1.12
C LYS A 2 -50.99 -33.08 -1.73
N ARG A 3 -50.84 -33.83 -2.82
CA ARG A 3 -49.55 -34.07 -3.48
C ARG A 3 -49.03 -32.89 -4.33
N ALA A 4 -49.95 -32.09 -4.92
CA ALA A 4 -49.59 -30.92 -5.71
C ALA A 4 -49.12 -29.74 -4.83
N ALA A 5 -49.73 -29.59 -3.63
CA ALA A 5 -49.30 -28.56 -2.67
C ALA A 5 -47.91 -28.82 -2.11
N PHE A 6 -47.53 -30.08 -1.90
CA PHE A 6 -46.21 -30.46 -1.37
C PHE A 6 -45.09 -30.22 -2.41
N LEU A 7 -45.37 -30.45 -3.70
CA LEU A 7 -44.44 -30.18 -4.77
C LEU A 7 -44.20 -28.68 -4.95
N PHE A 8 -45.22 -27.85 -4.76
CA PHE A 8 -45.12 -26.40 -4.86
C PHE A 8 -44.27 -25.79 -3.74
N ILE A 9 -44.36 -26.28 -2.54
CA ILE A 9 -43.53 -25.84 -1.38
C ILE A 9 -42.06 -26.19 -1.58
N ILE A 10 -41.76 -27.38 -2.14
CA ILE A 10 -40.35 -27.78 -2.41
C ILE A 10 -39.72 -26.91 -3.50
N ILE A 11 -40.46 -26.61 -4.57
CA ILE A 11 -39.97 -25.75 -5.68
C ILE A 11 -39.73 -24.31 -5.18
N THR A 12 -40.62 -23.76 -4.34
CA THR A 12 -40.45 -22.42 -3.78
C THR A 12 -39.25 -22.35 -2.82
N GLY A 13 -38.99 -23.39 -2.03
CA GLY A 13 -37.85 -23.50 -1.15
C GLY A 13 -36.50 -23.55 -1.90
N ILE A 14 -36.46 -24.29 -3.01
CA ILE A 14 -35.24 -24.39 -3.86
C ILE A 14 -34.96 -23.07 -4.59
N VAL A 15 -35.98 -22.36 -5.04
CA VAL A 15 -35.80 -21.05 -5.71
C VAL A 15 -35.32 -19.98 -4.70
N CYS A 16 -35.85 -19.97 -3.46
CA CYS A 16 -35.34 -19.05 -2.43
C CYS A 16 -33.91 -19.36 -2.01
N PHE A 17 -33.50 -20.65 -1.97
CA PHE A 17 -32.14 -21.03 -1.63
C PHE A 17 -31.16 -20.66 -2.77
N ALA A 18 -31.55 -20.78 -4.03
CA ALA A 18 -30.72 -20.41 -5.17
C ALA A 18 -30.47 -18.87 -5.26
N ILE A 19 -31.45 -18.06 -4.85
CA ILE A 19 -31.32 -16.60 -4.84
C ILE A 19 -30.42 -16.13 -3.67
N ALA A 20 -30.37 -16.87 -2.56
CA ALA A 20 -29.48 -16.55 -1.43
C ALA A 20 -28.00 -16.83 -1.71
N CYS A 21 -27.68 -17.73 -2.65
CA CYS A 21 -26.30 -18.04 -3.06
C CYS A 21 -25.74 -17.14 -4.17
N ALA A 22 -26.54 -16.25 -4.76
CA ALA A 22 -26.12 -15.36 -5.84
C ALA A 22 -25.78 -13.94 -5.35
N ARG A 23 -25.34 -13.79 -4.07
CA ARG A 23 -24.61 -12.58 -3.68
C ARG A 23 -23.16 -12.78 -4.14
N SER A 24 -22.87 -12.34 -5.36
CA SER A 24 -21.49 -11.99 -5.69
C SER A 24 -21.11 -10.87 -4.72
N ASP A 25 -20.15 -11.13 -3.83
CA ASP A 25 -19.49 -10.09 -3.06
C ASP A 25 -18.85 -9.14 -4.10
N GLU A 26 -19.53 -8.04 -4.35
CA GLU A 26 -19.01 -6.98 -5.21
C GLU A 26 -17.77 -6.41 -4.49
N VAL A 27 -16.59 -6.75 -4.99
CA VAL A 27 -15.33 -6.29 -4.43
C VAL A 27 -15.32 -4.76 -4.53
N ARG A 28 -15.45 -4.10 -3.39
CA ARG A 28 -15.39 -2.64 -3.33
C ARG A 28 -13.97 -2.20 -3.63
N LYS A 29 -13.86 -1.16 -4.44
CA LYS A 29 -12.61 -0.50 -4.74
C LYS A 29 -12.64 0.92 -4.19
N THR A 30 -11.50 1.41 -3.81
CA THR A 30 -11.29 2.80 -3.38
C THR A 30 -10.14 3.41 -4.14
N GLU A 31 -10.25 4.70 -4.40
CA GLU A 31 -9.17 5.47 -5.02
C GLU A 31 -8.04 5.69 -4.02
N ALA A 32 -6.81 5.47 -4.44
CA ALA A 32 -5.59 5.73 -3.67
C ALA A 32 -4.57 6.47 -4.53
N THR A 33 -3.72 7.26 -3.90
CA THR A 33 -2.63 7.97 -4.58
C THR A 33 -1.30 7.38 -4.12
N LEU A 34 -0.55 6.84 -5.08
CA LEU A 34 0.83 6.42 -4.89
C LEU A 34 1.77 7.52 -5.35
N TYR A 35 2.90 7.65 -4.70
CA TYR A 35 3.92 8.63 -5.06
C TYR A 35 5.16 7.95 -5.61
N PHE A 36 5.55 8.28 -6.83
CA PHE A 36 6.73 7.77 -7.49
C PHE A 36 7.77 8.87 -7.67
N VAL A 37 9.04 8.50 -7.69
CA VAL A 37 10.13 9.45 -7.95
C VAL A 37 10.22 9.71 -9.43
N ASP A 38 10.36 10.99 -9.84
CA ASP A 38 10.53 11.34 -11.26
C ASP A 38 11.90 10.88 -11.80
N ALA A 39 12.00 10.79 -13.13
CA ALA A 39 13.22 10.30 -13.80
C ALA A 39 14.46 11.15 -13.51
N GLU A 40 14.27 12.43 -13.22
CA GLU A 40 15.34 13.39 -12.91
C GLU A 40 15.74 13.39 -11.44
N ILE A 41 15.03 12.59 -10.60
CA ILE A 41 15.27 12.43 -9.15
C ILE A 41 15.24 13.79 -8.42
N ASN A 42 14.19 14.59 -8.68
CA ASN A 42 14.06 15.90 -8.04
C ASN A 42 12.72 16.08 -7.30
N ARG A 43 11.70 15.24 -7.56
CA ARG A 43 10.38 15.33 -6.94
C ARG A 43 9.62 14.00 -6.94
N LEU A 44 8.52 13.99 -6.20
CA LEU A 44 7.53 12.93 -6.26
C LEU A 44 6.44 13.26 -7.28
N LEU A 45 5.97 12.25 -8.00
CA LEU A 45 4.86 12.32 -8.95
C LEU A 45 3.69 11.53 -8.38
N PRO A 46 2.52 12.16 -8.14
CA PRO A 46 1.34 11.45 -7.70
C PRO A 46 0.77 10.61 -8.84
N TYR A 47 0.34 9.40 -8.50
CA TYR A 47 -0.34 8.48 -9.39
C TYR A 47 -1.58 7.91 -8.72
N THR A 48 -2.75 8.19 -9.28
CA THR A 48 -4.02 7.67 -8.80
C THR A 48 -4.26 6.27 -9.34
N CYS A 49 -4.62 5.34 -8.46
CA CYS A 49 -4.99 3.97 -8.78
C CYS A 49 -6.18 3.51 -7.95
N GLU A 50 -6.73 2.35 -8.28
CA GLU A 50 -7.74 1.69 -7.47
C GLU A 50 -7.12 0.59 -6.62
N LEU A 51 -7.39 0.60 -5.32
CA LEU A 51 -7.11 -0.50 -4.40
C LEU A 51 -8.41 -1.20 -4.02
N ILE A 52 -8.34 -2.46 -3.62
CA ILE A 52 -9.46 -3.13 -2.97
C ILE A 52 -9.71 -2.41 -1.65
N ASP A 53 -10.97 -1.97 -1.42
CA ASP A 53 -11.40 -1.34 -0.17
C ASP A 53 -11.38 -2.39 0.96
N ALA A 54 -10.35 -2.36 1.73
CA ALA A 54 -10.05 -3.26 2.83
C ALA A 54 -9.70 -2.47 4.10
N ASP A 55 -9.31 -3.16 5.16
CA ASP A 55 -8.74 -2.48 6.31
C ASP A 55 -7.38 -1.82 5.96
N PRO A 56 -6.92 -0.85 6.78
CA PRO A 56 -5.70 -0.10 6.49
C PRO A 56 -4.44 -0.96 6.36
N GLN A 57 -4.38 -2.14 7.01
CA GLN A 57 -3.26 -3.07 6.91
C GLN A 57 -3.13 -3.62 5.49
N HIS A 58 -4.19 -4.22 4.96
CA HIS A 58 -4.18 -4.81 3.61
C HIS A 58 -3.99 -3.75 2.52
N MET A 59 -4.59 -2.55 2.72
CA MET A 59 -4.40 -1.44 1.78
C MET A 59 -2.95 -0.94 1.78
N ALA A 60 -2.30 -0.88 2.94
CA ALA A 60 -0.89 -0.49 3.05
C ALA A 60 0.04 -1.51 2.39
N GLU A 61 -0.21 -2.80 2.62
CA GLU A 61 0.55 -3.89 1.96
C GLU A 61 0.42 -3.81 0.44
N ALA A 62 -0.80 -3.67 -0.08
CA ALA A 62 -1.04 -3.56 -1.52
C ALA A 62 -0.36 -2.31 -2.13
N ALA A 63 -0.42 -1.17 -1.44
CA ALA A 63 0.22 0.06 -1.89
C ALA A 63 1.75 -0.05 -1.93
N VAL A 64 2.36 -0.66 -0.90
CA VAL A 64 3.81 -0.91 -0.85
C VAL A 64 4.21 -1.91 -1.94
N GLU A 65 3.43 -2.96 -2.17
CA GLU A 65 3.69 -3.92 -3.25
C GLU A 65 3.69 -3.21 -4.62
N MET A 66 2.73 -2.33 -4.88
CA MET A 66 2.68 -1.53 -6.11
C MET A 66 3.87 -0.57 -6.24
N LEU A 67 4.37 0.02 -5.14
CA LEU A 67 5.59 0.83 -5.16
C LEU A 67 6.83 -0.01 -5.53
N ILE A 68 6.94 -1.24 -4.99
CA ILE A 68 8.03 -2.18 -5.30
C ILE A 68 7.96 -2.65 -6.75
N GLU A 69 6.76 -3.00 -7.24
CA GLU A 69 6.57 -3.37 -8.64
C GLU A 69 6.91 -2.21 -9.58
N GLY A 70 6.60 -0.98 -9.14
CA GLY A 70 6.82 0.23 -9.91
C GLY A 70 5.99 0.25 -11.19
N ARG A 71 6.33 1.16 -12.08
CA ARG A 71 5.66 1.32 -13.38
C ARG A 71 6.67 1.17 -14.50
N ASP A 72 6.46 0.21 -15.36
CA ASP A 72 7.32 -0.03 -16.54
C ASP A 72 6.84 0.78 -17.77
N ASP A 73 5.67 1.42 -17.70
CA ASP A 73 5.02 2.14 -18.79
C ASP A 73 5.40 3.63 -18.87
N ASN A 74 6.33 4.09 -18.03
CA ASN A 74 6.57 5.52 -17.90
C ASN A 74 8.05 5.86 -17.75
N ASP A 75 8.67 6.31 -18.83
CA ASP A 75 10.06 6.84 -18.85
C ASP A 75 10.27 8.05 -17.90
N LYS A 76 9.19 8.60 -17.35
CA LYS A 76 9.22 9.72 -16.40
C LYS A 76 9.46 9.32 -14.96
N ILE A 77 9.50 8.02 -14.66
CA ILE A 77 9.63 7.50 -13.30
C ILE A 77 10.99 6.84 -13.11
N ARG A 78 11.66 7.19 -12.02
CA ARG A 78 12.87 6.52 -11.53
C ARG A 78 12.53 5.59 -10.38
N ARG A 79 12.91 4.34 -10.51
CA ARG A 79 12.79 3.37 -9.42
C ARG A 79 13.89 3.59 -8.39
N LEU A 80 13.51 3.85 -7.15
CA LEU A 80 14.42 3.84 -5.98
C LEU A 80 14.21 2.59 -5.12
N ILE A 81 13.01 2.02 -5.10
CA ILE A 81 12.74 0.78 -4.36
C ILE A 81 13.17 -0.41 -5.22
N PRO A 82 14.01 -1.31 -4.70
CA PRO A 82 14.37 -2.55 -5.39
C PRO A 82 13.15 -3.42 -5.71
N LYS A 83 13.23 -4.25 -6.75
CA LYS A 83 12.14 -5.18 -7.12
C LYS A 83 11.98 -6.36 -6.15
N ASP A 84 12.89 -6.53 -5.21
CA ASP A 84 12.79 -7.57 -4.21
C ASP A 84 11.77 -7.19 -3.14
N LYS A 85 10.66 -7.91 -3.10
CA LYS A 85 9.56 -7.71 -2.15
C LYS A 85 9.96 -7.99 -0.70
N SER A 86 11.06 -8.68 -0.44
CA SER A 86 11.56 -8.92 0.90
C SER A 86 12.22 -7.69 1.55
N CYS A 87 12.54 -6.68 0.75
CA CYS A 87 13.22 -5.49 1.23
C CYS A 87 12.37 -4.56 2.09
N ILE A 88 11.03 -4.66 2.03
CA ILE A 88 10.11 -3.78 2.77
C ILE A 88 8.95 -4.62 3.30
N SER A 89 8.70 -4.52 4.60
CA SER A 89 7.49 -5.04 5.24
C SER A 89 6.72 -3.93 5.95
N THR A 90 5.40 -4.08 6.04
CA THR A 90 4.53 -3.03 6.59
C THR A 90 3.53 -3.62 7.57
N ARG A 91 3.40 -2.99 8.76
CA ARG A 91 2.39 -3.30 9.76
C ARG A 91 1.68 -2.01 10.18
N VAL A 92 0.35 -2.03 10.24
CA VAL A 92 -0.46 -0.88 10.66
C VAL A 92 -1.07 -1.13 12.03
N ASP A 93 -0.90 -0.18 12.95
CA ASP A 93 -1.45 -0.22 14.28
C ASP A 93 -1.75 1.20 14.79
N GLY A 94 -2.95 1.42 15.33
CA GLY A 94 -3.36 2.70 15.93
C GLY A 94 -3.24 3.92 14.99
N GLY A 95 -3.36 3.72 13.66
CA GLY A 95 -3.22 4.79 12.66
C GLY A 95 -1.77 5.14 12.34
N THR A 96 -0.83 4.30 12.72
CA THR A 96 0.58 4.39 12.37
C THR A 96 0.98 3.17 11.53
N ALA A 97 1.57 3.41 10.37
CA ALA A 97 2.24 2.38 9.59
C ALA A 97 3.69 2.25 10.07
N TYR A 98 4.06 1.04 10.46
CA TYR A 98 5.43 0.65 10.81
C TYR A 98 6.03 -0.05 9.61
N VAL A 99 7.04 0.56 9.03
CA VAL A 99 7.71 0.08 7.81
C VAL A 99 9.09 -0.41 8.20
N ASP A 100 9.35 -1.70 7.98
CA ASP A 100 10.67 -2.28 8.18
C ASP A 100 11.39 -2.38 6.84
N LEU A 101 12.56 -1.77 6.76
CA LEU A 101 13.41 -1.71 5.57
C LEU A 101 14.57 -2.70 5.72
N SER A 102 14.93 -3.40 4.66
CA SER A 102 16.21 -4.13 4.63
C SER A 102 17.37 -3.16 4.45
N SER A 103 18.46 -3.37 5.19
CA SER A 103 19.71 -2.61 5.00
C SER A 103 20.29 -2.78 3.59
N ASP A 104 20.00 -3.88 2.89
CA ASP A 104 20.46 -4.15 1.52
C ASP A 104 20.01 -3.08 0.51
N ILE A 105 18.92 -2.36 0.81
CA ILE A 105 18.45 -1.26 -0.03
C ILE A 105 19.53 -0.18 -0.18
N THR A 106 20.28 0.10 0.88
CA THR A 106 21.34 1.13 0.87
C THR A 106 22.48 0.81 -0.09
N GLU A 107 22.72 -0.47 -0.37
CA GLU A 107 23.76 -0.90 -1.32
C GLU A 107 23.37 -0.59 -2.77
N THR A 108 22.09 -0.43 -3.04
CA THR A 108 21.56 -0.18 -4.39
C THR A 108 21.32 1.29 -4.69
N LEU A 109 21.25 2.15 -3.66
CA LEU A 109 20.96 3.56 -3.79
C LEU A 109 22.23 4.41 -3.80
N PRO A 110 22.32 5.42 -4.69
CA PRO A 110 23.37 6.43 -4.59
C PRO A 110 23.29 7.17 -3.24
N TYR A 111 24.43 7.37 -2.59
CA TYR A 111 24.51 8.09 -1.31
C TYR A 111 24.26 9.59 -1.52
N SER A 112 23.04 10.03 -1.25
CA SER A 112 22.60 11.43 -1.45
C SER A 112 21.44 11.76 -0.53
N ARG A 113 21.44 12.98 0.02
CA ARG A 113 20.35 13.49 0.85
C ARG A 113 19.01 13.54 0.10
N ASP A 114 19.05 13.96 -1.16
CA ASP A 114 17.83 14.10 -1.96
C ASP A 114 17.25 12.73 -2.32
N ILE A 115 18.11 11.76 -2.61
CA ILE A 115 17.69 10.38 -2.86
C ILE A 115 17.07 9.77 -1.60
N GLU A 116 17.70 9.92 -0.43
CA GLU A 116 17.13 9.43 0.82
C GLU A 116 15.79 10.10 1.12
N LYS A 117 15.68 11.42 0.91
CA LYS A 117 14.42 12.15 1.05
C LYS A 117 13.33 11.56 0.17
N LEU A 118 13.59 11.43 -1.11
CA LEU A 118 12.61 10.93 -2.07
C LEU A 118 12.23 9.47 -1.78
N PHE A 119 13.21 8.63 -1.40
CA PHE A 119 12.96 7.25 -1.00
C PHE A 119 12.04 7.15 0.21
N ILE A 120 12.29 7.95 1.26
CA ILE A 120 11.45 7.97 2.46
C ILE A 120 10.05 8.49 2.14
N TYR A 121 9.96 9.66 1.48
CA TYR A 121 8.67 10.33 1.30
C TYR A 121 7.79 9.70 0.24
N GLN A 122 8.30 8.95 -0.74
CA GLN A 122 7.43 8.15 -1.61
C GLN A 122 6.63 7.11 -0.82
N ILE A 123 7.22 6.53 0.24
CA ILE A 123 6.56 5.57 1.13
C ILE A 123 5.61 6.31 2.09
N VAL A 124 6.10 7.37 2.74
CA VAL A 124 5.33 8.16 3.71
C VAL A 124 4.07 8.73 3.09
N ASP A 125 4.19 9.44 1.97
CA ASP A 125 3.07 10.14 1.35
C ASP A 125 2.06 9.16 0.74
N THR A 126 2.53 8.02 0.21
CA THR A 126 1.66 6.92 -0.24
C THR A 126 0.86 6.35 0.93
N LEU A 127 1.51 5.96 2.01
CA LEU A 127 0.84 5.30 3.13
C LEU A 127 -0.09 6.24 3.90
N THR A 128 0.31 7.49 4.12
CA THR A 128 -0.53 8.47 4.81
C THR A 128 -1.71 8.96 3.97
N GLY A 129 -1.71 8.72 2.66
CA GLY A 129 -2.88 8.90 1.78
C GLY A 129 -3.97 7.84 1.99
N ILE A 130 -3.66 6.71 2.63
CA ILE A 130 -4.63 5.64 2.93
C ILE A 130 -5.47 6.04 4.14
N LYS A 131 -6.80 5.95 4.00
CA LYS A 131 -7.72 6.25 5.09
C LYS A 131 -7.43 5.40 6.32
N GLY A 132 -7.23 6.06 7.46
CA GLY A 132 -6.92 5.40 8.74
C GLY A 132 -5.42 5.40 9.08
N ILE A 133 -4.53 5.77 8.16
CA ILE A 133 -3.10 5.94 8.41
C ILE A 133 -2.76 7.43 8.45
N ARG A 134 -2.13 7.88 9.52
CA ARG A 134 -1.75 9.28 9.74
C ARG A 134 -0.26 9.50 9.87
N PHE A 135 0.44 8.43 10.25
CA PHE A 135 1.85 8.48 10.59
C PHE A 135 2.58 7.25 10.02
N VAL A 136 3.87 7.42 9.76
CA VAL A 136 4.78 6.34 9.39
C VAL A 136 5.98 6.35 10.33
N LYS A 137 6.40 5.19 10.77
CA LYS A 137 7.64 4.95 11.51
C LYS A 137 8.46 3.88 10.81
N PHE A 138 9.76 4.05 10.83
CA PHE A 138 10.68 3.14 10.17
C PHE A 138 11.52 2.33 11.16
N THR A 139 11.80 1.09 10.79
CA THR A 139 12.89 0.27 11.32
C THR A 139 13.78 -0.17 10.17
N VAL A 140 14.97 -0.61 10.48
CA VAL A 140 15.90 -1.21 9.51
C VAL A 140 16.36 -2.54 10.10
N ASP A 141 16.08 -3.64 9.42
CA ASP A 141 16.31 -5.02 9.88
C ASP A 141 15.66 -5.25 11.27
N GLY A 142 14.42 -4.76 11.46
CA GLY A 142 13.66 -4.87 12.70
C GLY A 142 14.11 -3.95 13.84
N VAL A 143 15.10 -3.08 13.62
CA VAL A 143 15.69 -2.22 14.67
C VAL A 143 15.47 -0.74 14.36
N VAL A 144 15.08 0.04 15.37
CA VAL A 144 15.04 1.50 15.26
C VAL A 144 16.47 2.02 15.20
N LYS A 145 16.90 2.48 14.03
CA LYS A 145 18.23 3.09 13.82
C LYS A 145 18.13 4.61 13.90
N LYS A 146 19.27 5.27 14.09
CA LYS A 146 19.34 6.73 14.04
C LYS A 146 19.05 7.24 12.64
N ASP A 147 19.61 6.62 11.63
CA ASP A 147 19.47 7.01 10.24
C ASP A 147 19.48 5.76 9.34
N PHE A 148 19.10 5.94 8.08
CA PHE A 148 19.12 4.90 7.05
C PHE A 148 20.31 5.11 6.10
N MET A 149 20.46 6.31 5.54
CA MET A 149 21.57 6.71 4.69
C MET A 149 22.36 7.91 5.26
N GLY A 150 22.11 8.28 6.52
CA GLY A 150 22.87 9.28 7.25
C GLY A 150 22.30 10.70 7.26
N TYR A 151 21.14 10.96 6.59
CA TYR A 151 20.59 12.31 6.47
C TYR A 151 19.25 12.49 7.21
N TYR A 152 18.43 11.43 7.31
CA TYR A 152 17.11 11.49 7.93
C TYR A 152 17.05 10.63 9.19
N ASP A 153 16.52 11.20 10.27
CA ASP A 153 16.42 10.52 11.57
C ASP A 153 15.26 9.51 11.57
N MET A 154 15.59 8.21 11.52
CA MET A 154 14.61 7.12 11.50
C MET A 154 13.86 6.92 12.82
N ARG A 155 14.27 7.59 13.91
CA ARG A 155 13.56 7.59 15.20
C ARG A 155 12.34 8.49 15.18
N GLU A 156 12.26 9.41 14.22
CA GLU A 156 11.16 10.34 14.06
C GLU A 156 9.87 9.64 13.60
N THR A 157 8.77 10.36 13.80
CA THR A 157 7.46 9.98 13.27
C THR A 157 7.15 10.84 12.06
N TYR A 158 7.05 10.19 10.90
CA TYR A 158 6.81 10.85 9.63
C TYR A 158 5.32 11.04 9.38
N LYS A 159 4.98 12.11 8.67
CA LYS A 159 3.62 12.43 8.22
C LYS A 159 3.67 13.00 6.81
N PHE A 160 2.53 13.08 6.15
CA PHE A 160 2.39 13.66 4.82
C PHE A 160 3.04 15.05 4.71
N VAL A 161 3.81 15.26 3.67
CA VAL A 161 4.51 16.53 3.42
C VAL A 161 4.22 17.10 2.03
N TYR A 162 3.81 16.29 1.07
CA TYR A 162 3.61 16.70 -0.32
C TYR A 162 2.15 17.14 -0.59
N PRO A 163 1.87 18.22 -1.40
CA PRO A 163 2.79 18.92 -2.29
C PRO A 163 3.17 20.33 -1.80
N GLU A 164 4.44 20.67 -1.85
CA GLU A 164 4.85 22.07 -2.06
C GLU A 164 5.40 22.23 -3.47
#